data_bae626f88c88c66aca1322d6fa47cccd
#
_entry.id   bae626f88c88c66aca1322d6fa47cccd
#
_cell.length_a   1.000
_cell.length_b   1.000
_cell.length_c   1.000
_cell.angle_alpha   90.00
_cell.angle_beta   90.00
_cell.angle_gamma   90.00
#
_symmetry.space_group_name_H-M   'P 1'
#
loop_
_entity.id
_entity.type
_entity.pdbx_description
1 polymer ?
#
loop_
_entity_poly.entity_id
_entity_poly.type
_entity_poly.pdbx_seq_one_letter_code
_entity_poly.pdbx_strand_id
1 'polypeptide(L)'
;MKLKSQSAAVLVLAGSLFLPGLASAQNQHRDRQRENRPPARAQNNNPRPGKWLREHMNQSPQEQQRELQNDPEFKQLNPQQQQHLQQRLNQFNSLPPERKERMLNRMQRIESLPQDKQNLLRDSLQQFRQLPDDRRREVRHAWNSLSSMPPDQRDQVMNSDRFKSTFSDQERSTLKGLLDSGFTPGNNNGGPH
;
A
#
# COMPACT_ATOMS: atom_id res chain seq x y z
N MET A 1 12.17 -28.73 -24.92
CA MET A 1 11.00 -27.99 -24.42
C MET A 1 11.34 -27.43 -23.05
N LYS A 2 11.65 -26.12 -22.96
CA LYS A 2 11.96 -25.43 -21.70
C LYS A 2 10.66 -24.85 -21.15
N LEU A 3 10.14 -25.42 -20.07
CA LEU A 3 9.05 -24.82 -19.31
C LEU A 3 9.59 -23.52 -18.66
N LYS A 4 9.08 -22.40 -19.11
CA LYS A 4 9.24 -21.14 -18.41
C LYS A 4 8.30 -21.17 -17.20
N SER A 5 8.86 -21.34 -16.01
CA SER A 5 8.17 -21.09 -14.75
C SER A 5 7.86 -19.60 -14.68
N GLN A 6 6.62 -19.23 -14.96
CA GLN A 6 6.12 -17.88 -14.71
C GLN A 6 5.63 -17.83 -13.27
N SER A 7 6.41 -17.22 -12.40
CA SER A 7 5.99 -16.90 -11.04
C SER A 7 4.99 -15.75 -11.11
N ALA A 8 3.73 -16.07 -10.92
CA ALA A 8 2.67 -15.06 -10.81
C ALA A 8 2.69 -14.44 -9.41
N ALA A 9 2.74 -13.14 -9.34
CA ALA A 9 2.80 -12.38 -8.09
C ALA A 9 1.39 -12.11 -7.56
N VAL A 10 1.07 -12.68 -6.41
CA VAL A 10 -0.24 -12.55 -5.75
C VAL A 10 -0.44 -11.22 -5.05
N LEU A 11 -1.63 -10.74 -5.18
CA LEU A 11 -2.20 -9.51 -4.64
C LEU A 11 -2.46 -9.60 -3.12
N VAL A 12 -1.43 -9.56 -2.29
CA VAL A 12 -1.62 -9.47 -0.83
C VAL A 12 -1.65 -8.00 -0.38
N LEU A 13 -2.84 -7.45 -0.30
CA LEU A 13 -3.09 -6.25 0.49
C LEU A 13 -3.64 -6.69 1.85
N ALA A 14 -2.73 -7.01 2.76
CA ALA A 14 -3.06 -7.33 4.14
C ALA A 14 -3.64 -6.09 4.84
N GLY A 15 -4.95 -6.09 5.03
CA GLY A 15 -5.60 -5.25 6.02
C GLY A 15 -5.62 -6.02 7.34
N SER A 16 -4.66 -5.78 8.21
CA SER A 16 -4.63 -6.38 9.55
C SER A 16 -5.65 -5.70 10.43
N LEU A 17 -6.71 -6.42 10.77
CA LEU A 17 -7.53 -6.16 11.95
C LEU A 17 -6.86 -6.89 13.13
N PHE A 18 -6.22 -6.13 14.00
CA PHE A 18 -5.76 -6.61 15.30
C PHE A 18 -6.86 -6.38 16.34
N LEU A 19 -7.36 -7.47 16.91
CA LEU A 19 -8.06 -7.46 18.20
C LEU A 19 -7.05 -7.82 19.30
N PRO A 20 -7.03 -7.11 20.44
CA PRO A 20 -6.19 -7.46 21.56
C PRO A 20 -6.85 -8.53 22.44
N GLY A 21 -6.16 -9.62 22.68
CA GLY A 21 -6.55 -10.66 23.62
C GLY A 21 -5.37 -11.13 24.45
N LEU A 22 -5.34 -10.70 25.69
CA LEU A 22 -4.75 -11.19 26.93
C LEU A 22 -4.07 -12.58 26.91
N ALA A 23 -2.88 -12.64 27.50
CA ALA A 23 -2.46 -13.50 28.61
C ALA A 23 -1.01 -13.95 28.53
N SER A 24 -0.20 -13.43 29.43
CA SER A 24 0.56 -14.09 30.50
C SER A 24 1.47 -15.29 30.21
N ALA A 25 2.76 -15.03 30.46
CA ALA A 25 3.68 -15.83 31.28
C ALA A 25 4.30 -17.13 30.74
N GLN A 26 5.64 -17.12 30.90
CA GLN A 26 6.55 -18.26 31.05
C GLN A 26 7.00 -18.97 29.77
N ASN A 27 8.20 -18.63 29.27
CA ASN A 27 9.31 -19.59 29.40
C ASN A 27 10.67 -18.93 29.08
N GLN A 28 11.45 -18.67 30.12
CA GLN A 28 12.90 -18.48 30.01
C GLN A 28 13.50 -19.86 29.71
N HIS A 29 14.36 -19.95 28.74
CA HIS A 29 15.34 -20.95 28.36
C HIS A 29 15.23 -21.39 26.90
N ARG A 30 15.70 -20.53 26.00
CA ARG A 30 16.26 -20.97 24.69
C ARG A 30 17.05 -19.85 23.98
N ASP A 31 17.76 -19.05 24.76
CA ASP A 31 18.78 -18.14 24.23
C ASP A 31 20.12 -18.86 24.24
N ARG A 32 20.56 -19.46 23.18
CA ARG A 32 21.96 -19.73 22.83
C ARG A 32 22.21 -20.50 21.51
N GLN A 33 21.33 -20.39 20.50
CA GLN A 33 21.64 -20.97 19.17
C GLN A 33 21.15 -20.11 17.99
N ARG A 34 21.15 -18.77 18.11
CA ARG A 34 20.78 -17.87 16.98
C ARG A 34 21.93 -17.02 16.44
N GLU A 35 23.17 -17.33 16.77
CA GLU A 35 24.29 -16.43 16.47
C GLU A 35 25.16 -16.85 15.25
N ASN A 36 24.65 -17.63 14.29
CA ASN A 36 25.38 -17.85 13.03
C ASN A 36 24.44 -18.20 11.86
N ARG A 37 23.34 -17.46 11.70
CA ARG A 37 22.62 -17.52 10.44
C ARG A 37 23.02 -16.30 9.63
N PRO A 38 23.68 -16.48 8.46
CA PRO A 38 23.89 -15.35 7.55
C PRO A 38 22.52 -14.75 7.27
N PRO A 39 22.42 -13.39 7.13
CA PRO A 39 21.15 -12.77 6.83
C PRO A 39 20.63 -13.42 5.54
N ALA A 40 19.55 -14.18 5.67
CA ALA A 40 18.84 -14.65 4.51
C ALA A 40 18.58 -13.41 3.68
N ARG A 41 19.21 -13.32 2.50
CA ARG A 41 18.85 -12.34 1.46
C ARG A 41 17.33 -12.41 1.39
N ALA A 42 16.67 -11.41 1.96
CA ALA A 42 15.24 -11.25 1.83
C ALA A 42 14.99 -11.18 0.33
N GLN A 43 14.63 -12.31 -0.25
CA GLN A 43 14.06 -12.34 -1.59
C GLN A 43 12.87 -11.41 -1.49
N ASN A 44 12.95 -10.30 -2.21
CA ASN A 44 11.88 -9.31 -2.32
C ASN A 44 10.70 -9.96 -3.07
N ASN A 45 10.06 -10.94 -2.43
CA ASN A 45 8.78 -11.52 -2.84
C ASN A 45 7.65 -10.60 -2.39
N ASN A 46 7.87 -9.27 -2.47
CA ASN A 46 6.77 -8.35 -2.24
C ASN A 46 5.83 -8.46 -3.43
N PRO A 47 4.61 -8.97 -3.25
CA PRO A 47 3.67 -9.12 -4.35
C PRO A 47 3.44 -7.76 -5.00
N ARG A 48 3.59 -7.71 -6.32
CA ARG A 48 3.39 -6.51 -7.13
C ARG A 48 2.05 -6.59 -7.85
N PRO A 49 0.95 -6.25 -7.17
CA PRO A 49 -0.40 -6.43 -7.70
C PRO A 49 -0.65 -5.66 -8.99
N GLY A 50 -0.04 -4.50 -9.15
CA GLY A 50 -0.15 -3.73 -10.37
C GLY A 50 0.52 -4.40 -11.57
N LYS A 51 1.59 -5.17 -11.35
CA LYS A 51 2.26 -5.94 -12.39
C LYS A 51 1.33 -7.06 -12.90
N TRP A 52 0.76 -7.85 -12.00
CA TRP A 52 -0.17 -8.92 -12.37
C TRP A 52 -1.37 -8.37 -13.16
N LEU A 53 -1.99 -7.30 -12.68
CA LEU A 53 -3.12 -6.67 -13.36
C LEU A 53 -2.75 -6.16 -14.76
N ARG A 54 -1.55 -5.58 -14.95
CA ARG A 54 -1.08 -5.14 -16.28
C ARG A 54 -0.85 -6.30 -17.24
N GLU A 55 -0.30 -7.40 -16.75
CA GLU A 55 -0.05 -8.60 -17.56
C GLU A 55 -1.34 -9.26 -18.05
N HIS A 56 -2.43 -9.14 -17.27
CA HIS A 56 -3.70 -9.78 -17.54
C HIS A 56 -4.81 -8.81 -17.98
N MET A 57 -4.53 -7.52 -18.13
CA MET A 57 -5.55 -6.50 -18.39
C MET A 57 -6.28 -6.67 -19.74
N ASN A 58 -5.65 -7.34 -20.72
CA ASN A 58 -6.21 -7.60 -22.04
C ASN A 58 -7.02 -8.91 -22.11
N GLN A 59 -7.07 -9.66 -21.01
CA GLN A 59 -7.86 -10.87 -20.89
C GLN A 59 -9.30 -10.54 -20.49
N SER A 60 -10.22 -11.43 -20.82
CA SER A 60 -11.59 -11.32 -20.34
C SER A 60 -11.67 -11.45 -18.81
N PRO A 61 -12.68 -10.89 -18.15
CA PRO A 61 -12.86 -11.05 -16.69
C PRO A 61 -12.90 -12.52 -16.24
N GLN A 62 -13.43 -13.41 -17.06
CA GLN A 62 -13.49 -14.85 -16.78
C GLN A 62 -12.09 -15.49 -16.82
N GLU A 63 -11.27 -15.12 -17.80
CA GLU A 63 -9.89 -15.59 -17.91
C GLU A 63 -9.05 -15.09 -16.75
N GLN A 64 -9.14 -13.80 -16.42
CA GLN A 64 -8.47 -13.24 -15.25
C GLN A 64 -8.84 -13.97 -13.96
N GLN A 65 -10.10 -14.33 -13.79
CA GLN A 65 -10.55 -15.05 -12.61
C GLN A 65 -10.00 -16.49 -12.57
N ARG A 66 -9.91 -17.17 -13.73
CA ARG A 66 -9.26 -18.49 -13.83
C ARG A 66 -7.78 -18.42 -13.51
N GLU A 67 -7.06 -17.43 -14.07
CA GLU A 67 -5.64 -17.24 -13.81
C GLU A 67 -5.37 -16.96 -12.33
N LEU A 68 -6.19 -16.09 -11.71
CA LEU A 68 -6.11 -15.86 -10.28
C LEU A 68 -6.33 -17.12 -9.44
N GLN A 69 -7.36 -17.93 -9.78
CA GLN A 69 -7.66 -19.18 -9.06
C GLN A 69 -6.58 -20.26 -9.26
N ASN A 70 -5.88 -20.22 -10.38
CA ASN A 70 -4.78 -21.16 -10.68
C ASN A 70 -3.46 -20.73 -10.06
N ASP A 71 -3.35 -19.48 -9.61
CA ASP A 71 -2.14 -18.92 -9.03
C ASP A 71 -1.75 -19.66 -7.73
N PRO A 72 -0.49 -20.16 -7.62
CA PRO A 72 -0.04 -20.89 -6.45
C PRO A 72 -0.09 -20.08 -5.16
N GLU A 73 0.21 -18.79 -5.21
CA GLU A 73 0.19 -17.93 -4.02
C GLU A 73 -1.25 -17.63 -3.60
N PHE A 74 -2.17 -17.44 -4.56
CA PHE A 74 -3.60 -17.32 -4.27
C PHE A 74 -4.15 -18.56 -3.54
N LYS A 75 -3.75 -19.77 -3.97
CA LYS A 75 -4.17 -21.03 -3.33
C LYS A 75 -3.66 -21.18 -1.89
N GLN A 76 -2.56 -20.51 -1.53
CA GLN A 76 -2.02 -20.53 -0.16
C GLN A 76 -2.75 -19.55 0.78
N LEU A 77 -3.56 -18.66 0.27
CA LEU A 77 -4.33 -17.72 1.08
C LEU A 77 -5.49 -18.41 1.79
N ASN A 78 -5.87 -17.89 2.94
CA ASN A 78 -7.09 -18.36 3.59
C ASN A 78 -8.34 -17.97 2.78
N PRO A 79 -9.49 -18.66 2.98
CA PRO A 79 -10.70 -18.43 2.18
C PRO A 79 -11.19 -16.97 2.20
N GLN A 80 -11.06 -16.27 3.33
CA GLN A 80 -11.46 -14.88 3.45
C GLN A 80 -10.58 -13.95 2.61
N GLN A 81 -9.28 -14.19 2.59
CA GLN A 81 -8.33 -13.45 1.75
C GLN A 81 -8.58 -13.71 0.27
N GLN A 82 -8.83 -14.97 -0.11
CA GLN A 82 -9.18 -15.33 -1.49
C GLN A 82 -10.46 -14.61 -1.94
N GLN A 83 -11.51 -14.64 -1.15
CA GLN A 83 -12.77 -13.95 -1.44
C GLN A 83 -12.54 -12.43 -1.60
N HIS A 84 -11.77 -11.84 -0.72
CA HIS A 84 -11.45 -10.41 -0.78
C HIS A 84 -10.69 -10.03 -2.06
N LEU A 85 -9.74 -10.86 -2.50
CA LEU A 85 -9.02 -10.64 -3.75
C LEU A 85 -9.92 -10.77 -4.98
N GLN A 86 -10.80 -11.77 -5.02
CA GLN A 86 -11.78 -11.93 -6.08
C GLN A 86 -12.73 -10.73 -6.17
N GLN A 87 -13.23 -10.24 -5.04
CA GLN A 87 -14.06 -9.03 -5.00
C GLN A 87 -13.31 -7.80 -5.54
N ARG A 88 -12.04 -7.65 -5.19
CA ARG A 88 -11.20 -6.55 -5.70
C ARG A 88 -10.96 -6.64 -7.20
N LEU A 89 -10.72 -7.84 -7.73
CA LEU A 89 -10.59 -8.04 -9.17
C LEU A 89 -11.90 -7.68 -9.89
N ASN A 90 -13.04 -8.10 -9.37
CA ASN A 90 -14.35 -7.75 -9.92
C ASN A 90 -14.59 -6.23 -9.88
N GLN A 91 -14.25 -5.55 -8.77
CA GLN A 91 -14.34 -4.10 -8.65
C GLN A 91 -13.41 -3.40 -9.65
N PHE A 92 -12.19 -3.88 -9.83
CA PHE A 92 -11.27 -3.35 -10.85
C PHE A 92 -11.86 -3.51 -12.26
N ASN A 93 -12.42 -4.69 -12.57
CA ASN A 93 -13.00 -4.98 -13.88
C ASN A 93 -14.24 -4.15 -14.20
N SER A 94 -14.98 -3.71 -13.18
CA SER A 94 -16.13 -2.81 -13.35
C SER A 94 -15.77 -1.34 -13.55
N LEU A 95 -14.49 -0.96 -13.37
CA LEU A 95 -14.06 0.42 -13.56
C LEU A 95 -14.03 0.81 -15.05
N PRO A 96 -14.37 2.07 -15.39
CA PRO A 96 -14.09 2.63 -16.71
C PRO A 96 -12.60 2.54 -17.08
N PRO A 97 -12.25 2.44 -18.38
CA PRO A 97 -10.87 2.28 -18.84
C PRO A 97 -9.90 3.32 -18.25
N GLU A 98 -10.29 4.60 -18.23
CA GLU A 98 -9.45 5.67 -17.72
C GLU A 98 -9.20 5.56 -16.21
N ARG A 99 -10.16 5.00 -15.47
CA ARG A 99 -9.98 4.73 -14.03
C ARG A 99 -9.06 3.55 -13.78
N LYS A 100 -9.15 2.50 -14.60
CA LYS A 100 -8.23 1.35 -14.56
C LYS A 100 -6.81 1.82 -14.80
N GLU A 101 -6.59 2.60 -15.85
CA GLU A 101 -5.27 3.14 -16.18
C GLU A 101 -4.70 4.00 -15.05
N ARG A 102 -5.48 4.95 -14.51
CA ARG A 102 -5.04 5.76 -13.36
C ARG A 102 -4.67 4.91 -12.15
N MET A 103 -5.44 3.85 -11.88
CA MET A 103 -5.19 2.93 -10.77
C MET A 103 -3.88 2.14 -11.00
N LEU A 104 -3.66 1.62 -12.20
CA LEU A 104 -2.43 0.91 -12.56
C LEU A 104 -1.20 1.81 -12.50
N ASN A 105 -1.29 3.03 -13.00
CA ASN A 105 -0.22 4.02 -12.95
C ASN A 105 0.12 4.40 -11.50
N ARG A 106 -0.90 4.52 -10.63
CA ARG A 106 -0.68 4.74 -9.20
C ARG A 106 0.02 3.56 -8.54
N MET A 107 -0.40 2.33 -8.82
CA MET A 107 0.24 1.12 -8.30
C MET A 107 1.70 1.04 -8.75
N GLN A 108 1.98 1.31 -10.02
CA GLN A 108 3.33 1.31 -10.55
C GLN A 108 4.24 2.32 -9.83
N ARG A 109 3.73 3.54 -9.60
CA ARG A 109 4.50 4.55 -8.84
C ARG A 109 4.82 4.09 -7.42
N ILE A 110 3.87 3.43 -6.74
CA ILE A 110 4.11 2.88 -5.39
C ILE A 110 5.13 1.73 -5.47
N GLU A 111 4.98 0.82 -6.43
CA GLU A 111 5.88 -0.32 -6.62
C GLU A 111 7.30 0.07 -7.01
N SER A 112 7.49 1.25 -7.62
CA SER A 112 8.80 1.81 -7.97
C SER A 112 9.54 2.48 -6.81
N LEU A 113 8.85 2.74 -5.70
CA LEU A 113 9.50 3.31 -4.52
C LEU A 113 10.45 2.29 -3.86
N PRO A 114 11.54 2.75 -3.23
CA PRO A 114 12.33 1.91 -2.33
C PRO A 114 11.48 1.27 -1.24
N GLN A 115 11.88 0.09 -0.75
CA GLN A 115 11.07 -0.69 0.19
C GLN A 115 10.75 0.05 1.50
N ASP A 116 11.73 0.81 2.03
CA ASP A 116 11.56 1.66 3.20
C ASP A 116 10.48 2.74 2.96
N LYS A 117 10.46 3.34 1.78
CA LYS A 117 9.46 4.33 1.36
C LYS A 117 8.08 3.73 1.17
N GLN A 118 7.99 2.51 0.62
CA GLN A 118 6.73 1.78 0.53
C GLN A 118 6.15 1.48 1.92
N ASN A 119 6.99 1.05 2.86
CA ASN A 119 6.58 0.79 4.23
C ASN A 119 6.11 2.08 4.91
N LEU A 120 6.90 3.14 4.83
CA LEU A 120 6.53 4.46 5.38
C LEU A 120 5.20 4.96 4.81
N LEU A 121 4.99 4.84 3.50
CA LEU A 121 3.72 5.20 2.85
C LEU A 121 2.55 4.37 3.39
N ARG A 122 2.74 3.06 3.55
CA ARG A 122 1.71 2.14 4.06
C ARG A 122 1.28 2.52 5.47
N ASP A 123 2.25 2.73 6.35
CA ASP A 123 2.00 3.06 7.76
C ASP A 123 1.32 4.43 7.88
N SER A 124 1.80 5.43 7.13
CA SER A 124 1.20 6.76 7.11
C SER A 124 -0.22 6.76 6.52
N LEU A 125 -0.49 5.96 5.48
CA LEU A 125 -1.83 5.78 4.95
C LEU A 125 -2.76 5.05 5.92
N GLN A 126 -2.25 4.14 6.74
CA GLN A 126 -3.03 3.50 7.80
C GLN A 126 -3.46 4.52 8.85
N GLN A 127 -2.53 5.34 9.34
CA GLN A 127 -2.84 6.44 10.27
C GLN A 127 -3.85 7.44 9.66
N PHE A 128 -3.63 7.83 8.40
CA PHE A 128 -4.53 8.72 7.68
C PHE A 128 -5.98 8.18 7.61
N ARG A 129 -6.16 6.87 7.41
CA ARG A 129 -7.50 6.25 7.35
C ARG A 129 -8.23 6.24 8.69
N GLN A 130 -7.49 6.33 9.79
CA GLN A 130 -8.05 6.36 11.15
C GLN A 130 -8.56 7.75 11.54
N LEU A 131 -8.20 8.78 10.78
CA LEU A 131 -8.68 10.15 11.05
C LEU A 131 -10.19 10.26 10.74
N PRO A 132 -10.93 11.13 11.48
CA PRO A 132 -12.29 11.51 11.13
C PRO A 132 -12.41 12.06 9.70
N ASP A 133 -13.58 11.96 9.09
CA ASP A 133 -13.78 12.29 7.66
C ASP A 133 -13.44 13.74 7.32
N ASP A 134 -13.81 14.68 8.16
CA ASP A 134 -13.48 16.11 8.05
C ASP A 134 -11.97 16.31 8.11
N ARG A 135 -11.30 15.70 9.11
CA ARG A 135 -9.85 15.82 9.26
C ARG A 135 -9.09 15.15 8.10
N ARG A 136 -9.60 14.03 7.58
CA ARG A 136 -9.02 13.40 6.38
C ARG A 136 -9.06 14.32 5.16
N ARG A 137 -10.12 15.12 4.99
CA ARG A 137 -10.20 16.09 3.90
C ARG A 137 -9.15 17.18 4.05
N GLU A 138 -8.99 17.73 5.25
CA GLU A 138 -8.00 18.77 5.53
C GLU A 138 -6.56 18.28 5.38
N VAL A 139 -6.25 17.11 5.97
CA VAL A 139 -4.92 16.48 5.84
C VAL A 139 -4.61 16.14 4.38
N ARG A 140 -5.60 15.67 3.60
CA ARG A 140 -5.42 15.42 2.16
C ARG A 140 -5.14 16.70 1.39
N HIS A 141 -5.84 17.77 1.69
CA HIS A 141 -5.62 19.08 1.07
C HIS A 141 -4.20 19.58 1.38
N ALA A 142 -3.80 19.52 2.65
CA ALA A 142 -2.44 19.87 3.07
C ALA A 142 -1.38 19.02 2.38
N TRP A 143 -1.59 17.69 2.30
CA TRP A 143 -0.67 16.78 1.59
C TRP A 143 -0.51 17.16 0.11
N ASN A 144 -1.62 17.41 -0.60
CA ASN A 144 -1.56 17.83 -2.00
C ASN A 144 -0.79 19.16 -2.16
N SER A 145 -1.09 20.15 -1.32
CA SER A 145 -0.44 21.46 -1.38
C SER A 145 1.06 21.37 -1.06
N LEU A 146 1.41 20.67 0.02
CA LEU A 146 2.80 20.52 0.46
C LEU A 146 3.62 19.66 -0.51
N SER A 147 3.01 18.66 -1.17
CA SER A 147 3.70 17.81 -2.15
C SER A 147 4.18 18.58 -3.39
N SER A 148 3.55 19.69 -3.71
CA SER A 148 3.93 20.55 -4.85
C SER A 148 4.97 21.63 -4.50
N MET A 149 5.31 21.77 -3.20
CA MET A 149 6.25 22.78 -2.74
C MET A 149 7.69 22.26 -2.77
N PRO A 150 8.69 23.11 -3.02
CA PRO A 150 10.10 22.80 -2.78
C PRO A 150 10.32 22.39 -1.32
N PRO A 151 11.30 21.50 -1.02
CA PRO A 151 11.53 20.96 0.32
C PRO A 151 11.70 22.06 1.40
N ASP A 152 12.49 23.10 1.13
CA ASP A 152 12.75 24.16 2.08
C ASP A 152 11.49 24.98 2.43
N GLN A 153 10.66 25.26 1.44
CA GLN A 153 9.39 25.96 1.67
C GLN A 153 8.39 25.08 2.44
N ARG A 154 8.38 23.79 2.13
CA ARG A 154 7.55 22.80 2.84
C ARG A 154 7.89 22.77 4.33
N ASP A 155 9.18 22.70 4.65
CA ASP A 155 9.67 22.68 6.03
C ASP A 155 9.32 23.96 6.77
N GLN A 156 9.44 25.12 6.14
CA GLN A 156 9.01 26.40 6.71
C GLN A 156 7.51 26.41 7.03
N VAL A 157 6.65 25.94 6.10
CA VAL A 157 5.20 25.85 6.31
C VAL A 157 4.89 24.90 7.47
N MET A 158 5.48 23.71 7.48
CA MET A 158 5.22 22.69 8.52
C MET A 158 5.71 23.11 9.90
N ASN A 159 6.72 23.99 10.00
CA ASN A 159 7.25 24.51 11.24
C ASN A 159 6.55 25.78 11.72
N SER A 160 5.69 26.39 10.90
CA SER A 160 4.96 27.62 11.29
C SER A 160 3.96 27.38 12.42
N ASP A 161 3.74 28.40 13.25
CA ASP A 161 2.78 28.35 14.36
C ASP A 161 1.35 28.11 13.85
N ARG A 162 1.02 28.68 12.71
CA ARG A 162 -0.29 28.47 12.05
C ARG A 162 -0.51 27.00 11.71
N PHE A 163 0.49 26.33 11.14
CA PHE A 163 0.39 24.92 10.81
C PHE A 163 0.29 24.05 12.05
N LYS A 164 1.10 24.35 13.07
CA LYS A 164 1.10 23.64 14.36
C LYS A 164 -0.21 23.79 15.13
N SER A 165 -0.86 24.95 15.03
CA SER A 165 -2.19 25.16 15.64
C SER A 165 -3.35 24.54 14.86
N THR A 166 -3.18 24.33 13.54
CA THR A 166 -4.22 23.75 12.66
C THR A 166 -4.25 22.23 12.72
N PHE A 167 -3.06 21.60 12.83
CA PHE A 167 -2.92 20.13 12.77
C PHE A 167 -2.35 19.61 14.09
N SER A 168 -2.98 18.59 14.64
CA SER A 168 -2.51 17.86 15.82
C SER A 168 -1.15 17.19 15.55
N ASP A 169 -0.44 16.79 16.60
CA ASP A 169 0.84 16.09 16.50
C ASP A 169 0.74 14.81 15.65
N GLN A 170 -0.35 14.06 15.81
CA GLN A 170 -0.62 12.86 15.03
C GLN A 170 -0.82 13.18 13.54
N GLU A 171 -1.58 14.22 13.22
CA GLU A 171 -1.83 14.64 11.84
C GLU A 171 -0.55 15.16 11.18
N ARG A 172 0.25 15.92 11.92
CA ARG A 172 1.56 16.40 11.44
C ARG A 172 2.52 15.24 11.20
N SER A 173 2.57 14.27 12.10
CA SER A 173 3.37 13.05 11.93
C SER A 173 2.91 12.26 10.69
N THR A 174 1.60 12.11 10.53
CA THR A 174 1.00 11.44 9.34
C THR A 174 1.36 12.17 8.06
N LEU A 175 1.21 13.50 8.02
CA LEU A 175 1.59 14.34 6.87
C LEU A 175 3.07 14.21 6.53
N LYS A 176 3.94 14.29 7.57
CA LYS A 176 5.37 14.11 7.38
C LYS A 176 5.70 12.75 6.76
N GLY A 177 5.15 11.68 7.29
CA GLY A 177 5.36 10.33 6.74
C GLY A 177 4.88 10.19 5.29
N LEU A 178 3.72 10.76 4.95
CA LEU A 178 3.20 10.79 3.59
C LEU A 178 4.14 11.56 2.64
N LEU A 179 4.67 12.71 3.06
CA LEU A 179 5.59 13.52 2.27
C LEU A 179 6.97 12.86 2.13
N ASP A 180 7.51 12.32 3.21
CA ASP A 180 8.82 11.66 3.24
C ASP A 180 8.83 10.34 2.45
N SER A 181 7.67 9.72 2.24
CA SER A 181 7.55 8.57 1.35
C SER A 181 7.91 8.89 -0.10
N GLY A 182 7.87 10.16 -0.48
CA GLY A 182 8.08 10.63 -1.86
C GLY A 182 6.89 10.33 -2.80
N PHE A 183 5.81 9.77 -2.26
CA PHE A 183 4.61 9.53 -3.04
C PHE A 183 3.73 10.79 -3.08
N THR A 184 3.51 11.32 -4.28
CA THR A 184 2.56 12.42 -4.48
C THR A 184 1.18 11.85 -4.85
N PRO A 185 0.11 12.23 -4.13
CA PRO A 185 -1.24 11.90 -4.59
C PRO A 185 -1.43 12.53 -5.96
N GLY A 186 -1.78 11.73 -6.97
CA GLY A 186 -2.10 12.27 -8.28
C GLY A 186 -3.19 13.32 -8.16
N ASN A 187 -3.02 14.43 -8.83
CA ASN A 187 -4.01 15.50 -8.86
C ASN A 187 -5.28 14.94 -9.52
N ASN A 188 -6.26 14.50 -8.73
CA ASN A 188 -7.56 14.01 -9.20
C ASN A 188 -8.48 15.17 -9.63
N ASN A 189 -7.91 16.34 -9.99
CA ASN A 189 -8.67 17.49 -10.49
C ASN A 189 -9.15 17.29 -11.94
N GLY A 190 -9.41 16.08 -12.36
CA GLY A 190 -10.08 15.71 -13.61
C GLY A 190 -11.51 15.24 -13.37
N GLY A 191 -12.25 15.86 -12.46
CA GLY A 191 -13.70 15.77 -12.44
C GLY A 191 -14.25 16.78 -13.44
N PRO A 192 -15.20 16.41 -14.32
CA PRO A 192 -15.91 17.42 -15.11
C PRO A 192 -16.69 18.32 -14.16
N HIS A 193 -16.61 19.62 -14.40
CA HIS A 193 -17.52 20.63 -13.86
C HIS A 193 -18.92 20.37 -14.38
#